data_66d16f8b14e1df815b14620ab54dab84
#
_entry.id   66d16f8b14e1df815b14620ab54dab84
#
_cell.length_a   1.000
_cell.length_b   1.000
_cell.length_c   1.000
_cell.angle_alpha   90.00
_cell.angle_beta   90.00
_cell.angle_gamma   90.00
#
_symmetry.space_group_name_H-M   'P 1'
#
loop_
_entity.id
_entity.type
_entity.pdbx_description
1 polymer ?
#
loop_
_entity_poly.entity_id
_entity_poly.type
_entity_poly.pdbx_seq_one_letter_code
_entity_poly.pdbx_strand_id
1 'polypeptide(L)' 'MMATTAKTIGRDWEQITDGTQSVLVQITGSADVCDSPVKPGEEQAAHCFSNTVLNVSPPTAMWIRSSWFEGNIRIVVS' A
#
# COMPACT_ATOMS: atom_id res chain seq x y z
N MET A 1 -19.26 2.49 -5.02
CA MET A 1 -18.10 3.27 -5.48
C MET A 1 -17.42 3.94 -4.30
N MET A 2 -16.12 3.87 -4.25
CA MET A 2 -15.37 4.50 -3.17
C MET A 2 -14.95 5.90 -3.57
N ALA A 3 -15.01 6.82 -2.60
CA ALA A 3 -14.48 8.16 -2.81
C ALA A 3 -12.96 8.11 -2.87
N THR A 4 -12.36 9.03 -3.60
CA THR A 4 -10.91 9.18 -3.63
C THR A 4 -10.45 9.77 -2.29
N THR A 5 -9.51 9.10 -1.65
CA THR A 5 -8.96 9.53 -0.36
C THR A 5 -7.45 9.55 -0.40
N ALA A 6 -6.86 10.44 0.39
CA ALA A 6 -5.40 10.54 0.52
C ALA A 6 -4.99 10.16 1.94
N LYS A 7 -3.83 9.50 2.05
CA LYS A 7 -3.26 9.10 3.33
C LYS A 7 -1.76 9.36 3.35
N THR A 8 -1.25 9.63 4.54
CA THR A 8 0.19 9.64 4.81
C THR A 8 0.55 8.32 5.46
N ILE A 9 1.51 7.62 4.90
CA ILE A 9 1.93 6.28 5.34
C ILE A 9 3.35 6.36 5.90
N GLY A 10 3.53 5.84 7.10
CA GLY A 10 4.83 5.71 7.75
C GLY A 10 5.39 4.29 7.64
N ARG A 11 6.24 3.91 8.60
CA ARG A 11 6.89 2.59 8.60
C ARG A 11 6.00 1.46 9.09
N ASP A 12 4.87 1.76 9.70
CA ASP A 12 3.94 0.73 10.13
C ASP A 12 3.09 0.28 8.95
N TRP A 13 2.89 -1.04 8.84
CA TRP A 13 2.05 -1.59 7.76
C TRP A 13 0.61 -1.11 7.88
N GLU A 14 0.06 -0.64 6.78
CA GLU A 14 -1.36 -0.29 6.68
C GLU A 14 -2.03 -1.12 5.60
N GLN A 15 -3.20 -1.64 5.93
CA GLN A 15 -3.98 -2.42 4.98
C GLN A 15 -4.74 -1.50 4.03
N ILE A 16 -4.60 -1.74 2.74
CA ILE A 16 -5.30 -0.97 1.71
C ILE A 16 -6.52 -1.74 1.20
N THR A 17 -6.37 -3.05 1.00
CA THR A 17 -7.48 -3.91 0.59
C THR A 17 -7.49 -5.18 1.42
N ASP A 18 -8.66 -5.79 1.53
CA ASP A 18 -8.83 -7.05 2.28
C ASP A 18 -9.01 -8.28 1.37
N GLY A 19 -8.85 -8.12 0.08
CA GLY A 19 -9.03 -9.21 -0.88
C GLY A 19 -10.38 -9.24 -1.56
N THR A 20 -11.27 -8.29 -1.23
CA THR A 20 -12.62 -8.22 -1.82
C THR A 20 -12.85 -6.99 -2.65
N GLN A 21 -11.88 -6.09 -2.72
CA GLN A 21 -12.02 -4.77 -3.32
C GLN A 21 -11.11 -4.59 -4.53
N SER A 22 -11.56 -3.78 -5.47
CA SER A 22 -10.73 -3.29 -6.57
C SER A 22 -10.46 -1.81 -6.33
N VAL A 23 -9.19 -1.42 -6.26
CA VAL A 23 -8.80 -0.03 -5.99
C VAL A 23 -7.67 0.39 -6.89
N LEU A 24 -7.58 1.70 -7.10
CA LEU A 24 -6.45 2.36 -7.74
C LEU A 24 -5.65 3.06 -6.65
N VAL A 25 -4.36 2.79 -6.58
CA VAL A 25 -3.47 3.37 -5.57
C VAL A 25 -2.38 4.14 -6.28
N GLN A 26 -2.30 5.45 -6.02
CA GLN A 26 -1.19 6.28 -6.49
C GLN A 26 -0.22 6.50 -5.35
N ILE A 27 1.05 6.19 -5.58
CA ILE A 27 2.10 6.29 -4.58
C ILE A 27 3.03 7.44 -4.94
N THR A 28 3.19 8.38 -4.00
CA THR A 28 4.18 9.46 -4.10
C THR A 28 5.25 9.21 -3.05
N GLY A 29 6.47 8.96 -3.49
CA GLY A 29 7.58 8.49 -2.67
C GLY A 29 7.84 7.01 -2.91
N SER A 30 8.66 6.40 -2.08
CA SER A 30 9.00 4.97 -2.18
C SER A 30 8.29 4.17 -1.11
N ALA A 31 7.63 3.10 -1.51
CA ALA A 31 6.81 2.26 -0.64
C ALA A 31 7.16 0.78 -0.78
N ASP A 32 7.01 0.06 0.32
CA ASP A 32 7.02 -1.41 0.33
C ASP A 32 5.58 -1.89 0.27
N VAL A 33 5.30 -2.83 -0.61
CA VAL A 33 3.96 -3.36 -0.84
C VAL A 33 4.00 -4.87 -0.81
N CYS A 34 3.05 -5.47 -0.10
CA CYS A 34 2.92 -6.93 -0.09
C CYS A 34 1.46 -7.35 -0.08
N ASP A 35 1.25 -8.63 -0.39
CA ASP A 35 -0.06 -9.29 -0.32
C ASP A 35 0.00 -10.25 0.87
N SER A 36 -0.89 -10.06 1.84
CA SER A 36 -0.91 -10.92 3.03
C SER A 36 -2.32 -10.97 3.62
N PRO A 37 -2.78 -12.14 4.07
CA PRO A 37 -4.08 -12.26 4.72
C PRO A 37 -4.11 -11.68 6.13
N VAL A 38 -2.93 -11.44 6.72
CA VAL A 38 -2.80 -10.88 8.08
C VAL A 38 -1.76 -9.78 8.05
N LYS A 39 -1.73 -8.95 9.10
CA LYS A 39 -0.76 -7.87 9.19
C LYS A 39 0.66 -8.42 9.09
N PRO A 40 1.47 -7.95 8.11
CA PRO A 40 2.84 -8.43 7.94
C PRO A 40 3.75 -8.03 9.10
N GLY A 41 4.78 -8.83 9.33
CA GLY A 41 5.85 -8.48 10.25
C GLY A 41 6.84 -7.51 9.60
N GLU A 42 7.80 -7.06 10.39
CA GLU A 42 8.81 -6.10 9.90
C GLU A 42 9.70 -6.69 8.80
N GLU A 43 9.93 -8.00 8.84
CA GLU A 43 10.80 -8.69 7.90
C GLU A 43 10.06 -9.27 6.70
N GLN A 44 8.79 -8.89 6.53
CA GLN A 44 7.99 -9.38 5.42
C GLN A 44 8.65 -9.01 4.10
N ALA A 45 8.82 -9.99 3.21
CA ALA A 45 9.26 -9.73 1.85
C ALA A 45 8.22 -8.85 1.15
N ALA A 46 8.69 -7.82 0.45
CA ALA A 46 7.83 -6.85 -0.18
C ALA A 46 8.43 -6.34 -1.47
N HIS A 47 7.55 -5.87 -2.35
CA HIS A 47 7.97 -5.17 -3.56
C HIS A 47 8.11 -3.69 -3.26
N CYS A 48 9.20 -3.09 -3.72
CA CYS A 48 9.41 -1.65 -3.56
C CYS A 48 8.96 -0.93 -4.82
N PHE A 49 8.03 0.02 -4.66
CA PHE A 49 7.54 0.86 -5.74
C PHE A 49 7.82 2.31 -5.43
N SER A 50 8.19 3.09 -6.45
CA SER A 50 8.47 4.52 -6.29
C SER A 50 7.68 5.31 -7.31
N ASN A 51 6.92 6.31 -6.86
CA ASN A 51 6.21 7.27 -7.71
C ASN A 51 5.43 6.59 -8.84
N THR A 52 4.52 5.70 -8.47
CA THR A 52 3.80 4.87 -9.43
C THR A 52 2.32 4.75 -9.08
N VAL A 53 1.57 4.18 -10.00
CA VAL A 53 0.14 3.88 -9.84
C VAL A 53 -0.04 2.37 -9.96
N LEU A 54 -0.79 1.81 -9.02
CA LEU A 54 -1.08 0.38 -9.00
C LEU A 54 -2.58 0.13 -9.06
N ASN A 55 -2.98 -0.84 -9.84
CA ASN A 55 -4.33 -1.40 -9.80
C ASN A 55 -4.30 -2.64 -8.93
N VAL A 56 -5.13 -2.66 -7.90
CA VAL A 56 -5.22 -3.79 -6.98
C VAL A 56 -6.62 -4.39 -7.11
N SER A 57 -6.69 -5.68 -7.37
CA SER A 57 -7.96 -6.37 -7.56
C SER A 57 -8.00 -7.64 -6.70
N PRO A 58 -9.21 -8.16 -6.40
CA PRO A 58 -9.31 -9.41 -5.67
C PRO A 58 -8.54 -10.54 -6.36
N PRO A 59 -8.00 -11.49 -5.61
CA PRO A 59 -8.10 -11.66 -4.16
C PRO A 59 -6.95 -11.00 -3.37
N THR A 60 -6.27 -10.01 -3.92
CA THR A 60 -5.12 -9.39 -3.29
C THR A 60 -5.50 -8.62 -2.01
N ALA A 61 -4.90 -8.99 -0.89
CA ALA A 61 -4.99 -8.25 0.36
C ALA A 61 -3.73 -7.40 0.50
N MET A 62 -3.79 -6.17 0.00
CA MET A 62 -2.63 -5.30 -0.11
C MET A 62 -2.34 -4.58 1.19
N TRP A 63 -1.07 -4.66 1.62
CA TRP A 63 -0.52 -3.87 2.71
C TRP A 63 0.61 -3.00 2.18
N ILE A 64 0.74 -1.81 2.75
CA ILE A 64 1.74 -0.83 2.32
C ILE A 64 2.39 -0.17 3.53
N ARG A 65 3.67 0.17 3.38
CA ARG A 65 4.41 1.02 4.31
C ARG A 65 5.45 1.80 3.54
N SER A 66 5.98 2.88 4.14
CA SER A 66 7.09 3.59 3.53
C SER A 66 8.34 2.71 3.50
N SER A 67 9.17 2.87 2.47
CA SER A 67 10.47 2.19 2.42
C SER A 67 11.36 2.68 3.56
N TRP A 68 12.30 1.84 3.98
CA TRP A 68 13.15 2.13 5.14
C TRP A 68 13.93 3.45 5.03
N PHE A 69 14.22 3.90 3.81
CA PHE A 69 14.95 5.14 3.56
C PHE A 69 14.03 6.36 3.38
N GLU A 70 12.72 6.16 3.42
CA GLU A 70 11.72 7.23 3.38
C GLU A 70 11.17 7.45 4.78
N GLY A 71 10.89 8.69 5.15
CA GLY A 71 10.22 8.95 6.42
C GLY A 71 8.73 8.63 6.31
N ASN A 72 8.03 9.40 5.49
CA ASN A 72 6.62 9.20 5.19
C ASN A 72 6.41 9.29 3.69
N ILE A 73 5.38 8.62 3.23
CA ILE A 73 4.95 8.71 1.83
C ILE A 73 3.49 9.13 1.80
N ARG A 74 3.05 9.58 0.65
CA ARG A 74 1.66 9.91 0.42
C ARG A 74 1.06 8.93 -0.58
N ILE A 75 -0.13 8.45 -0.27
CA ILE A 75 -0.90 7.64 -1.21
C ILE A 75 -2.27 8.25 -1.45
N VAL A 76 -2.81 8.00 -2.63
CA VAL A 76 -4.18 8.37 -3.00
C VAL A 76 -4.87 7.08 -3.46
N VAL A 77 -6.01 6.78 -2.87
CA VAL A 77 -6.74 5.54 -3.11
C VAL A 77 -8.14 5.86 -3.63
N SER A 78 -8.53 5.17 -4.68
CA SER A 78 -9.88 5.26 -5.23
C SER A 78 -10.49 3.88 -5.40
#